data_c8df5ed697c593b257e614edfae7f4be
#
_entry.id   c8df5ed697c593b257e614edfae7f4be
#
_cell.length_a   1.000
_cell.length_b   1.000
_cell.length_c   1.000
_cell.angle_alpha   90.00
_cell.angle_beta   90.00
_cell.angle_gamma   90.00
#
_symmetry.space_group_name_H-M   'P 1'
#
loop_
_entity.id
_entity.type
_entity.pdbx_description
1 polymer ?
#
loop_
_entity_poly.entity_id
_entity_poly.type
_entity_poly.pdbx_seq_one_letter_code
_entity_poly.pdbx_strand_id
1 'polypeptide(L)'
;MLLTYSKPYLYIKMHRILNIAGNEKNKDDLIEQPAADFIFITSVKADLNLISNLLLEKEFASLKNNIRALEISNLNSSAQIDNYLLKTINYAKVVVLRIFGDKGTWNYGIEQLLNWQAFNKKRKLVILSGTIDQEISLCEISSIDKN
;
A
#
# COMPACT_ATOMS: atom_id res chain seq x y z
N MET A 1 9.46 14.59 41.19
CA MET A 1 8.27 13.88 40.71
C MET A 1 8.34 13.79 39.20
N LEU A 2 8.93 12.73 38.69
CA LEU A 2 9.15 12.50 37.25
C LEU A 2 7.97 11.71 36.70
N LEU A 3 7.14 12.35 35.91
CA LEU A 3 6.08 11.69 35.16
C LEU A 3 6.70 10.99 33.94
N THR A 4 6.84 9.68 34.05
CA THR A 4 7.14 8.79 32.99
C THR A 4 5.99 8.77 31.99
N TYR A 5 6.10 9.49 30.91
CA TYR A 5 5.18 9.36 29.78
C TYR A 5 5.45 8.05 29.07
N SER A 6 4.61 7.10 29.35
CA SER A 6 4.60 5.75 28.84
C SER A 6 4.34 5.70 27.34
N LYS A 7 4.95 4.73 26.73
CA LYS A 7 4.97 4.30 25.33
C LYS A 7 3.67 3.62 24.77
N PRO A 8 2.45 4.10 24.89
CA PRO A 8 1.32 3.45 24.24
C PRO A 8 1.13 3.90 22.77
N TYR A 9 1.64 5.08 22.41
CA TYR A 9 1.40 5.64 21.06
C TYR A 9 2.15 4.93 19.94
N LEU A 10 3.32 4.37 20.23
CA LEU A 10 4.12 3.65 19.23
C LEU A 10 3.53 2.26 18.94
N TYR A 11 2.97 1.62 19.96
CA TYR A 11 2.36 0.30 19.86
C TYR A 11 1.07 0.31 19.00
N ILE A 12 0.27 1.36 19.16
CA ILE A 12 -0.98 1.54 18.40
C ILE A 12 -0.70 1.81 16.91
N LYS A 13 0.38 2.55 16.59
CA LYS A 13 0.77 2.78 15.18
C LYS A 13 1.30 1.51 14.50
N MET A 14 2.06 0.68 15.20
CA MET A 14 2.53 -0.60 14.66
C MET A 14 1.40 -1.59 14.45
N HIS A 15 0.44 -1.67 15.38
CA HIS A 15 -0.74 -2.53 15.19
C HIS A 15 -1.61 -2.13 13.99
N ARG A 16 -1.68 -0.86 13.63
CA ARG A 16 -2.42 -0.43 12.44
C ARG A 16 -1.75 -0.80 11.12
N ILE A 17 -0.42 -0.97 11.09
CA ILE A 17 0.30 -1.51 9.94
C ILE A 17 0.16 -3.04 9.89
N LEU A 18 0.12 -3.69 11.05
CA LEU A 18 0.05 -5.16 11.21
C LEU A 18 -1.38 -5.70 11.30
N ASN A 19 -2.39 -4.87 11.54
CA ASN A 19 -3.78 -5.27 11.74
C ASN A 19 -4.50 -5.68 10.45
N ILE A 20 -3.74 -6.21 9.51
CA ILE A 20 -4.25 -6.83 8.29
C ILE A 20 -4.53 -8.32 8.54
N ALA A 21 -4.18 -8.85 9.69
CA ALA A 21 -4.39 -10.24 10.04
C ALA A 21 -5.67 -10.43 10.87
N GLY A 22 -6.76 -10.74 10.18
CA GLY A 22 -7.69 -11.70 10.73
C GLY A 22 -8.82 -11.23 11.64
N ASN A 23 -9.40 -10.06 11.44
CA ASN A 23 -10.77 -9.81 11.86
C ASN A 23 -11.66 -9.76 10.62
N GLU A 24 -12.79 -10.47 10.65
CA GLU A 24 -13.88 -10.29 9.71
C GLU A 24 -14.34 -8.83 9.78
N LYS A 25 -13.67 -7.99 8.97
CA LYS A 25 -14.10 -6.60 8.79
C LYS A 25 -15.40 -6.64 8.02
N ASN A 26 -16.40 -5.91 8.48
CA ASN A 26 -17.57 -5.61 7.67
C ASN A 26 -17.11 -5.09 6.31
N LYS A 27 -17.74 -5.56 5.23
CA LYS A 27 -17.39 -5.17 3.85
C LYS A 27 -17.37 -3.66 3.60
N ASP A 28 -17.89 -2.87 4.52
CA ASP A 28 -18.05 -1.42 4.41
C ASP A 28 -17.04 -0.62 5.24
N ASP A 29 -16.14 -1.28 5.98
CA ASP A 29 -15.16 -0.57 6.79
C ASP A 29 -14.12 0.14 5.91
N LEU A 30 -14.07 1.45 6.02
CA LEU A 30 -13.08 2.26 5.31
C LEU A 30 -11.70 2.08 5.95
N ILE A 31 -10.68 1.92 5.11
CA ILE A 31 -9.30 1.83 5.56
C ILE A 31 -8.78 3.22 5.88
N GLU A 32 -8.31 3.41 7.10
CA GLU A 32 -7.64 4.63 7.53
C GLU A 32 -6.16 4.36 7.81
N GLN A 33 -5.32 4.80 6.89
CA GLN A 33 -3.87 4.86 7.08
C GLN A 33 -3.40 6.31 6.90
N PRO A 34 -2.50 6.81 7.77
CA PRO A 34 -1.94 8.15 7.59
C PRO A 34 -1.20 8.26 6.26
N ALA A 35 -1.17 9.46 5.69
CA ALA A 35 -0.37 9.76 4.51
C ALA A 35 1.09 9.33 4.66
N ALA A 36 1.71 8.88 3.56
CA ALA A 36 3.11 8.49 3.50
C ALA A 36 3.65 8.68 2.08
N ASP A 37 4.97 8.78 1.94
CA ASP A 37 5.61 8.95 0.64
C ASP A 37 5.55 7.67 -0.22
N PHE A 38 5.55 6.49 0.42
CA PHE A 38 5.56 5.19 -0.25
C PHE A 38 4.35 4.36 0.16
N ILE A 39 3.63 3.89 -0.83
CA ILE A 39 2.48 3.01 -0.63
C ILE A 39 2.75 1.70 -1.36
N PHE A 40 2.61 0.58 -0.66
CA PHE A 40 2.74 -0.75 -1.21
C PHE A 40 1.39 -1.47 -1.12
N ILE A 41 0.82 -1.80 -2.27
CA ILE A 41 -0.44 -2.52 -2.38
C ILE A 41 -0.14 -3.90 -2.98
N THR A 42 -0.59 -4.96 -2.34
CA THR A 42 -0.29 -6.31 -2.79
C THR A 42 -1.49 -7.25 -2.70
N SER A 43 -1.56 -8.22 -3.60
CA SER A 43 -2.44 -9.37 -3.47
C SER A 43 -1.81 -10.53 -2.68
N VAL A 44 -0.57 -10.35 -2.19
CA VAL A 44 0.20 -11.39 -1.52
C VAL A 44 0.41 -11.04 -0.04
N LYS A 45 -0.33 -11.69 0.83
CA LYS A 45 -0.25 -11.44 2.28
C LYS A 45 1.16 -11.59 2.87
N ALA A 46 1.96 -12.53 2.32
CA ALA A 46 3.33 -12.73 2.77
C ALA A 46 4.24 -11.50 2.58
N ASP A 47 3.98 -10.68 1.57
CA ASP A 47 4.74 -9.43 1.34
C ASP A 47 4.60 -8.46 2.50
N LEU A 48 3.42 -8.39 3.11
CA LEU A 48 3.16 -7.51 4.25
C LEU A 48 3.98 -7.92 5.48
N ASN A 49 4.09 -9.23 5.71
CA ASN A 49 4.93 -9.75 6.78
C ASN A 49 6.41 -9.45 6.52
N LEU A 50 6.85 -9.60 5.28
CA LEU A 50 8.23 -9.30 4.89
C LEU A 50 8.55 -7.81 5.11
N ILE A 51 7.72 -6.90 4.63
CA ILE A 51 7.88 -5.45 4.81
C ILE A 51 7.88 -5.11 6.31
N SER A 52 6.97 -5.71 7.07
CA SER A 52 6.88 -5.51 8.51
C SER A 52 8.17 -5.89 9.23
N ASN A 53 8.73 -7.05 8.88
CA ASN A 53 9.99 -7.52 9.45
C ASN A 53 11.17 -6.64 9.06
N LEU A 54 11.28 -6.23 7.81
CA LEU A 54 12.32 -5.31 7.33
C LEU A 54 12.29 -3.98 8.09
N LEU A 55 11.11 -3.45 8.37
CA LEU A 55 10.97 -2.19 9.11
C LEU A 55 11.33 -2.30 10.61
N LEU A 56 11.54 -3.50 11.14
CA LEU A 56 12.07 -3.72 12.48
C LEU A 56 13.59 -3.63 12.54
N GLU A 57 14.28 -3.83 11.42
CA GLU A 57 15.72 -3.72 11.35
C GLU A 57 16.18 -2.27 11.49
N LYS A 58 17.32 -2.05 12.15
CA LYS A 58 17.86 -0.70 12.42
C LYS A 58 18.05 0.12 11.14
N GLU A 59 18.51 -0.54 10.08
CA GLU A 59 18.78 0.06 8.78
C GLU A 59 17.55 0.70 8.16
N PHE A 60 16.39 0.06 8.31
CA PHE A 60 15.12 0.50 7.71
C PHE A 60 14.19 1.21 8.70
N ALA A 61 14.59 1.34 9.95
CA ALA A 61 13.73 1.90 11.00
C ALA A 61 13.25 3.34 10.69
N SER A 62 14.06 4.13 9.99
CA SER A 62 13.72 5.49 9.57
C SER A 62 12.56 5.54 8.56
N LEU A 63 12.36 4.47 7.81
CA LEU A 63 11.31 4.39 6.79
C LEU A 63 9.92 4.10 7.35
N LYS A 64 9.79 3.64 8.60
CA LYS A 64 8.51 3.24 9.22
C LYS A 64 7.40 4.27 9.09
N ASN A 65 7.74 5.54 9.21
CA ASN A 65 6.77 6.62 9.14
C ASN A 65 6.37 6.97 7.71
N ASN A 66 7.19 6.59 6.73
CA ASN A 66 7.04 6.96 5.33
C ASN A 66 6.52 5.84 4.43
N ILE A 67 6.28 4.64 4.97
CA ILE A 67 5.75 3.51 4.20
C ILE A 67 4.39 3.11 4.75
N ARG A 68 3.45 2.82 3.85
CA ARG A 68 2.20 2.11 4.15
C ARG A 68 2.11 0.91 3.24
N ALA A 69 1.61 -0.18 3.79
CA ALA A 69 1.38 -1.40 3.03
C ALA A 69 -0.01 -1.94 3.34
N LEU A 70 -0.65 -2.50 2.30
CA LEU A 70 -1.99 -3.05 2.46
C LEU A 70 -2.27 -4.13 1.42
N GLU A 71 -3.12 -5.07 1.80
CA GLU A 71 -3.60 -6.11 0.90
C GLU A 71 -4.78 -5.61 0.06
N ILE A 72 -4.81 -5.94 -1.23
CA ILE A 72 -5.89 -5.58 -2.18
C ILE A 72 -7.26 -5.99 -1.66
N SER A 73 -7.34 -7.13 -0.94
CA SER A 73 -8.59 -7.62 -0.34
C SER A 73 -9.26 -6.64 0.64
N ASN A 74 -8.54 -5.62 1.10
CA ASN A 74 -9.09 -4.53 1.91
C ASN A 74 -9.69 -3.39 1.07
N LEU A 75 -9.55 -3.42 -0.24
CA LEU A 75 -10.01 -2.42 -1.21
C LEU A 75 -10.94 -3.08 -2.23
N ASN A 76 -12.04 -3.68 -1.76
CA ASN A 76 -12.95 -4.48 -2.58
C ASN A 76 -14.06 -3.67 -3.25
N SER A 77 -14.35 -2.48 -2.76
CA SER A 77 -15.36 -1.60 -3.32
C SER A 77 -14.76 -0.31 -3.86
N SER A 78 -15.44 0.32 -4.83
CA SER A 78 -15.04 1.63 -5.34
C SER A 78 -14.96 2.66 -4.22
N ALA A 79 -15.89 2.65 -3.29
CA ALA A 79 -15.89 3.58 -2.15
C ALA A 79 -14.65 3.42 -1.26
N GLN A 80 -14.20 2.19 -0.99
CA GLN A 80 -12.97 1.93 -0.24
C GLN A 80 -11.74 2.42 -1.01
N ILE A 81 -11.68 2.16 -2.32
CA ILE A 81 -10.58 2.59 -3.19
C ILE A 81 -10.52 4.11 -3.23
N ASP A 82 -11.63 4.78 -3.49
CA ASP A 82 -11.71 6.24 -3.59
C ASP A 82 -11.34 6.92 -2.27
N ASN A 83 -11.82 6.40 -1.14
CA ASN A 83 -11.48 6.92 0.17
C ASN A 83 -9.98 6.75 0.46
N TYR A 84 -9.40 5.59 0.17
CA TYR A 84 -7.98 5.33 0.37
C TYR A 84 -7.11 6.19 -0.55
N LEU A 85 -7.53 6.36 -1.81
CA LEU A 85 -6.89 7.26 -2.76
C LEU A 85 -6.87 8.68 -2.22
N LEU A 86 -8.03 9.19 -1.80
CA LEU A 86 -8.18 10.56 -1.33
C LEU A 86 -7.37 10.84 -0.06
N LYS A 87 -7.43 9.94 0.91
CA LYS A 87 -6.85 10.17 2.24
C LYS A 87 -5.38 9.78 2.36
N THR A 88 -4.93 8.81 1.56
CA THR A 88 -3.58 8.24 1.71
C THR A 88 -2.75 8.34 0.44
N ILE A 89 -3.22 7.80 -0.69
CA ILE A 89 -2.45 7.71 -1.93
C ILE A 89 -2.15 9.08 -2.54
N ASN A 90 -3.07 10.05 -2.43
CA ASN A 90 -2.87 11.38 -3.01
C ASN A 90 -1.63 12.11 -2.50
N TYR A 91 -1.15 11.77 -1.33
CA TYR A 91 0.05 12.35 -0.72
C TYR A 91 1.33 11.58 -1.05
N ALA A 92 1.20 10.41 -1.67
CA ALA A 92 2.34 9.57 -1.98
C ALA A 92 3.16 10.11 -3.16
N LYS A 93 4.44 9.80 -3.14
CA LYS A 93 5.39 10.00 -4.25
C LYS A 93 5.52 8.75 -5.10
N VAL A 94 5.46 7.59 -4.46
CA VAL A 94 5.61 6.30 -5.10
C VAL A 94 4.51 5.36 -4.63
N VAL A 95 3.86 4.71 -5.58
CA VAL A 95 2.94 3.59 -5.33
C VAL A 95 3.49 2.36 -6.03
N VAL A 96 3.65 1.28 -5.29
CA VAL A 96 4.00 -0.04 -5.81
C VAL A 96 2.77 -0.93 -5.69
N LEU A 97 2.32 -1.46 -6.80
CA LEU A 97 1.23 -2.45 -6.87
C LEU A 97 1.81 -3.79 -7.29
N ARG A 98 1.72 -4.80 -6.43
CA ARG A 98 2.01 -6.19 -6.80
C ARG A 98 0.71 -6.97 -6.87
N ILE A 99 0.37 -7.46 -8.06
CA ILE A 99 -0.91 -8.10 -8.30
C ILE A 99 -0.74 -9.48 -8.96
N PHE A 100 -1.48 -10.46 -8.44
CA PHE A 100 -1.69 -11.74 -9.11
C PHE A 100 -2.85 -11.62 -10.09
N GLY A 101 -2.69 -12.26 -11.23
CA GLY A 101 -3.68 -12.26 -12.29
C GLY A 101 -3.52 -11.09 -13.24
N ASP A 102 -4.53 -10.94 -14.08
CA ASP A 102 -4.56 -9.91 -15.10
C ASP A 102 -5.14 -8.57 -14.60
N LYS A 103 -5.14 -7.61 -15.49
CA LYS A 103 -5.70 -6.27 -15.27
C LYS A 103 -7.16 -6.32 -14.78
N GLY A 104 -7.93 -7.34 -15.18
CA GLY A 104 -9.34 -7.50 -14.81
C GLY A 104 -9.56 -7.79 -13.33
N THR A 105 -8.57 -8.35 -12.65
CA THR A 105 -8.68 -8.74 -11.24
C THR A 105 -8.97 -7.55 -10.30
N TRP A 106 -8.42 -6.39 -10.60
CA TRP A 106 -8.63 -5.17 -9.80
C TRP A 106 -8.68 -3.92 -10.70
N ASN A 107 -9.48 -3.98 -11.75
CA ASN A 107 -9.50 -3.01 -12.85
C ASN A 107 -9.73 -1.57 -12.37
N TYR A 108 -10.75 -1.36 -11.53
CA TYR A 108 -11.06 -0.02 -11.02
C TYR A 108 -9.90 0.58 -10.24
N GLY A 109 -9.27 -0.19 -9.37
CA GLY A 109 -8.12 0.30 -8.60
C GLY A 109 -6.93 0.66 -9.49
N ILE A 110 -6.63 -0.17 -10.50
CA ILE A 110 -5.57 0.12 -11.48
C ILE A 110 -5.88 1.42 -12.24
N GLU A 111 -7.11 1.60 -12.70
CA GLU A 111 -7.54 2.81 -13.39
C GLU A 111 -7.36 4.06 -12.52
N GLN A 112 -7.76 3.99 -11.26
CA GLN A 112 -7.58 5.09 -10.31
C GLN A 112 -6.11 5.40 -10.03
N LEU A 113 -5.24 4.39 -9.96
CA LEU A 113 -3.79 4.60 -9.80
C LEU A 113 -3.15 5.22 -11.05
N LEU A 114 -3.58 4.83 -12.23
CA LEU A 114 -3.13 5.46 -13.48
C LEU A 114 -3.53 6.93 -13.55
N ASN A 115 -4.77 7.26 -13.18
CA ASN A 115 -5.25 8.64 -13.12
C ASN A 115 -4.46 9.44 -12.08
N TRP A 116 -4.20 8.87 -10.90
CA TRP A 116 -3.38 9.48 -9.86
C TRP A 116 -1.96 9.81 -10.36
N GLN A 117 -1.33 8.90 -11.09
CA GLN A 117 0.00 9.10 -11.65
C GLN A 117 0.00 10.14 -12.78
N ALA A 118 -0.98 10.08 -13.68
CA ALA A 118 -1.11 10.99 -14.82
C ALA A 118 -1.29 12.44 -14.38
N PHE A 119 -1.95 12.67 -13.24
CA PHE A 119 -2.20 14.01 -12.70
C PHE A 119 -0.91 14.74 -12.30
N ASN A 120 0.16 14.04 -11.95
CA ASN A 120 1.43 14.64 -11.57
C ASN A 120 2.62 13.75 -12.02
N LYS A 121 3.40 14.23 -12.99
CA LYS A 121 4.56 13.52 -13.56
C LYS A 121 5.66 13.16 -12.56
N LYS A 122 5.70 13.80 -11.38
CA LYS A 122 6.65 13.46 -10.31
C LYS A 122 6.24 12.20 -9.55
N ARG A 123 4.98 11.78 -9.65
CA ARG A 123 4.47 10.55 -9.05
C ARG A 123 4.96 9.35 -9.83
N LYS A 124 5.34 8.29 -9.12
CA LYS A 124 5.81 7.05 -9.72
C LYS A 124 4.86 5.90 -9.36
N LEU A 125 4.36 5.24 -10.40
CA LEU A 125 3.58 4.01 -10.27
C LEU A 125 4.43 2.84 -10.76
N VAL A 126 4.63 1.85 -9.90
CA VAL A 126 5.34 0.60 -10.22
C VAL A 126 4.35 -0.53 -10.14
N ILE A 127 4.16 -1.25 -11.24
CA ILE A 127 3.29 -2.42 -11.25
C ILE A 127 4.15 -3.66 -11.45
N LEU A 128 4.02 -4.59 -10.51
CA LEU A 128 4.73 -5.86 -10.50
C LEU A 128 3.72 -7.00 -10.69
N SER A 129 3.97 -7.86 -11.65
CA SER A 129 3.23 -9.12 -11.76
C SER A 129 3.60 -10.03 -10.60
N GLY A 130 2.61 -10.71 -10.05
CA GLY A 130 2.81 -11.73 -9.02
C GLY A 130 3.16 -13.11 -9.56
N THR A 131 3.15 -13.30 -10.89
CA THR A 131 3.41 -14.57 -11.55
C THR A 131 4.76 -14.56 -12.25
N ILE A 132 5.34 -15.78 -12.47
CA ILE A 132 6.62 -15.96 -13.19
C ILE A 132 6.46 -15.56 -14.66
N ASP A 133 5.33 -15.89 -15.25
CA ASP A 133 4.92 -15.41 -16.56
C ASP A 133 4.41 -13.99 -16.40
N GLN A 134 5.32 -13.04 -16.52
CA GLN A 134 4.98 -11.62 -16.38
C GLN A 134 3.91 -11.27 -17.40
N GLU A 135 2.79 -10.79 -16.91
CA GLU A 135 1.83 -10.18 -17.81
C GLU A 135 2.39 -8.86 -18.30
N ILE A 136 2.95 -8.89 -19.49
CA ILE A 136 3.66 -7.77 -20.13
C ILE A 136 2.76 -6.52 -20.13
N SER A 137 1.46 -6.71 -20.38
CA SER A 137 0.47 -5.62 -20.38
C SER A 137 0.38 -4.84 -19.08
N LEU A 138 0.52 -5.52 -17.92
CA LEU A 138 0.54 -4.87 -16.61
C LEU A 138 1.85 -4.13 -16.34
N CYS A 139 2.97 -4.73 -16.74
CA CYS A 139 4.27 -4.10 -16.55
C CYS A 139 4.47 -2.88 -17.47
N GLU A 140 3.82 -2.85 -18.64
CA GLU A 140 3.90 -1.73 -19.59
C GLU A 140 3.25 -0.45 -19.07
N ILE A 141 2.28 -0.55 -18.17
CA ILE A 141 1.64 0.63 -17.57
C ILE A 141 2.39 1.21 -16.37
N SER A 142 3.50 0.61 -15.98
CA SER A 142 4.39 1.23 -14.98
C SER A 142 5.02 2.51 -15.52
N SER A 143 5.15 3.51 -14.66
CA SER A 143 5.79 4.80 -14.99
C SER A 143 7.32 4.78 -14.88
N ILE A 144 7.93 3.63 -14.68
CA ILE A 144 9.38 3.45 -14.57
C ILE A 144 9.90 2.83 -15.87
N ASP A 145 10.95 3.45 -16.44
CA ASP A 145 11.65 2.89 -17.59
C ASP A 145 12.27 1.55 -17.23
N LYS A 146 12.12 0.58 -18.14
CA LYS A 146 12.61 -0.79 -18.00
C LYS A 146 14.08 -0.97 -18.40
N ASN A 147 14.90 0.09 -18.28
CA ASN A 147 16.34 0.04 -18.58
C ASN A 147 17.14 -0.50 -17.43
#